data_d2e8d5f8bbd5da055f24df041a024a8d
#
_entry.id   d2e8d5f8bbd5da055f24df041a024a8d
#
_cell.length_a   1.000
_cell.length_b   1.000
_cell.length_c   1.000
_cell.angle_alpha   90.00
_cell.angle_beta   90.00
_cell.angle_gamma   90.00
#
_symmetry.space_group_name_H-M   'P 1'
#
loop_
_entity.id
_entity.type
_entity.pdbx_description
1 polymer ?
#
loop_
_entity_poly.entity_id
_entity_poly.type
_entity_poly.pdbx_seq_one_letter_code
_entity_poly.pdbx_strand_id
1 'polypeptide(L)'
;MKKERLNKNFLDEFEYYAFSTIKENNIFLVGSSRFKDYFLKVESILQIIYKKQVYICSVDGIFHKEYFSKEEWENLQTIALQKLHNHDAILVIDVNGYIGDHSREEIEYFENVIKKPIYYLSQLKN
;
A
#
# COMPACT_ATOMS: atom_id res chain seq x y z
N MET A 1 -4.72 -23.18 -21.76
CA MET A 1 -5.30 -22.38 -20.67
C MET A 1 -4.85 -20.94 -20.79
N LYS A 2 -5.77 -20.01 -20.73
CA LYS A 2 -5.47 -18.60 -20.78
C LYS A 2 -5.02 -18.11 -19.40
N LYS A 3 -3.88 -17.43 -19.35
CA LYS A 3 -3.39 -16.82 -18.10
C LYS A 3 -4.01 -15.45 -17.93
N GLU A 4 -4.57 -15.21 -16.76
CA GLU A 4 -5.23 -13.94 -16.45
C GLU A 4 -5.12 -13.64 -14.97
N ARG A 5 -4.40 -12.56 -14.61
CA ARG A 5 -4.22 -12.15 -13.22
C ARG A 5 -5.54 -11.76 -12.58
N LEU A 6 -6.33 -10.97 -13.31
CA LEU A 6 -7.59 -10.47 -12.79
C LEU A 6 -8.74 -11.38 -13.21
N ASN A 7 -8.66 -12.64 -12.80
CA ASN A 7 -9.73 -13.59 -13.06
C ASN A 7 -10.90 -13.38 -12.07
N LYS A 8 -11.99 -14.11 -12.30
CA LYS A 8 -13.20 -13.93 -11.50
C LYS A 8 -12.96 -14.15 -10.00
N ASN A 9 -12.23 -15.21 -9.63
CA ASN A 9 -11.98 -15.50 -8.21
C ASN A 9 -11.18 -14.39 -7.55
N PHE A 10 -10.20 -13.84 -8.24
CA PHE A 10 -9.41 -12.73 -7.75
C PHE A 10 -10.27 -11.48 -7.55
N LEU A 11 -11.07 -11.14 -8.56
CA LEU A 11 -11.91 -9.94 -8.50
C LEU A 11 -13.04 -10.06 -7.48
N ASP A 12 -13.59 -11.24 -7.26
CA ASP A 12 -14.64 -11.46 -6.27
C ASP A 12 -14.18 -11.06 -4.86
N GLU A 13 -12.91 -11.26 -4.55
CA GLU A 13 -12.33 -10.88 -3.24
C GLU A 13 -12.43 -9.38 -2.98
N PHE A 14 -12.41 -8.57 -4.06
CA PHE A 14 -12.40 -7.11 -3.96
C PHE A 14 -13.68 -6.46 -4.49
N GLU A 15 -14.74 -7.25 -4.67
CA GLU A 15 -15.99 -6.79 -5.26
C GLU A 15 -16.58 -5.57 -4.55
N TYR A 16 -16.46 -5.52 -3.23
CA TYR A 16 -17.07 -4.45 -2.42
C TYR A 16 -16.09 -3.32 -2.08
N TYR A 17 -14.93 -3.29 -2.71
CA TYR A 17 -13.96 -2.22 -2.46
C TYR A 17 -14.11 -1.10 -3.48
N ALA A 18 -14.37 0.12 -2.99
CA ALA A 18 -14.59 1.29 -3.84
C ALA A 18 -13.27 1.98 -4.21
N PHE A 19 -12.42 1.29 -4.99
CA PHE A 19 -11.12 1.84 -5.42
C PHE A 19 -11.27 3.11 -6.27
N SER A 20 -12.40 3.30 -6.92
CA SER A 20 -12.68 4.51 -7.68
C SER A 20 -12.74 5.77 -6.83
N THR A 21 -12.83 5.62 -5.51
CA THR A 21 -12.77 6.75 -4.56
C THR A 21 -11.41 7.43 -4.60
N ILE A 22 -10.35 6.69 -4.92
CA ILE A 22 -9.00 7.24 -5.01
C ILE A 22 -8.87 8.05 -6.29
N LYS A 23 -8.65 9.36 -6.15
CA LYS A 23 -8.61 10.28 -7.30
C LYS A 23 -7.21 10.51 -7.86
N GLU A 24 -6.19 10.41 -7.02
CA GLU A 24 -4.80 10.65 -7.42
C GLU A 24 -4.28 9.50 -8.27
N ASN A 25 -3.26 9.78 -9.08
CA ASN A 25 -2.68 8.79 -9.99
C ASN A 25 -1.35 8.22 -9.52
N ASN A 26 -0.72 8.84 -8.54
CA ASN A 26 0.58 8.42 -8.02
C ASN A 26 0.42 8.06 -6.53
N ILE A 27 0.34 6.75 -6.26
CA ILE A 27 -0.07 6.20 -4.96
C ILE A 27 1.08 5.42 -4.32
N PHE A 28 1.34 5.67 -3.05
CA PHE A 28 2.28 4.90 -2.26
C PHE A 28 1.50 3.99 -1.31
N LEU A 29 1.80 2.70 -1.33
CA LEU A 29 1.14 1.74 -0.44
C LEU A 29 1.90 1.67 0.88
N VAL A 30 1.18 1.82 1.98
CA VAL A 30 1.70 1.81 3.34
C VAL A 30 1.01 0.69 4.12
N GLY A 31 1.76 -0.06 4.89
CA GLY A 31 1.16 -1.11 5.72
C GLY A 31 2.18 -2.12 6.23
N SER A 32 1.70 -3.04 7.06
CA SER A 32 2.50 -4.09 7.65
C SER A 32 2.88 -5.18 6.65
N SER A 33 4.08 -5.71 6.78
CA SER A 33 4.54 -6.85 5.98
C SER A 33 3.66 -8.10 6.16
N ARG A 34 2.87 -8.16 7.25
CA ARG A 34 1.92 -9.27 7.44
C ARG A 34 0.84 -9.30 6.35
N PHE A 35 0.63 -8.19 5.65
CA PHE A 35 -0.37 -8.08 4.60
C PHE A 35 0.25 -8.07 3.20
N LYS A 36 1.41 -8.69 3.04
CA LYS A 36 2.15 -8.68 1.76
C LYS A 36 1.32 -9.14 0.57
N ASP A 37 0.44 -10.12 0.76
CA ASP A 37 -0.41 -10.62 -0.33
C ASP A 37 -1.42 -9.54 -0.78
N TYR A 38 -1.92 -8.74 0.15
CA TYR A 38 -2.81 -7.62 -0.18
C TYR A 38 -2.07 -6.54 -0.97
N PHE A 39 -0.81 -6.27 -0.63
CA PHE A 39 0.01 -5.33 -1.40
C PHE A 39 0.06 -5.73 -2.86
N LEU A 40 0.33 -7.00 -3.15
CA LEU A 40 0.40 -7.49 -4.52
C LEU A 40 -0.94 -7.40 -5.24
N LYS A 41 -2.01 -7.79 -4.58
CA LYS A 41 -3.34 -7.81 -5.18
C LYS A 41 -3.85 -6.39 -5.46
N VAL A 42 -3.71 -5.51 -4.48
CA VAL A 42 -4.14 -4.11 -4.62
C VAL A 42 -3.31 -3.40 -5.69
N GLU A 43 -2.01 -3.63 -5.72
CA GLU A 43 -1.15 -3.07 -6.76
C GLU A 43 -1.64 -3.47 -8.15
N SER A 44 -1.95 -4.76 -8.34
CA SER A 44 -2.44 -5.25 -9.64
C SER A 44 -3.75 -4.56 -10.04
N ILE A 45 -4.69 -4.44 -9.11
CA ILE A 45 -5.98 -3.81 -9.39
C ILE A 45 -5.79 -2.34 -9.77
N LEU A 46 -5.05 -1.60 -8.97
CA LEU A 46 -4.86 -0.17 -9.19
C LEU A 46 -4.11 0.12 -10.49
N GLN A 47 -3.12 -0.70 -10.84
CA GLN A 47 -2.35 -0.50 -12.06
C GLN A 47 -3.11 -0.96 -13.30
N ILE A 48 -3.71 -2.13 -13.27
CA ILE A 48 -4.31 -2.75 -14.45
C ILE A 48 -5.69 -2.16 -14.76
N ILE A 49 -6.54 -2.02 -13.76
CA ILE A 49 -7.91 -1.51 -13.94
C ILE A 49 -7.93 0.01 -13.95
N TYR A 50 -7.31 0.63 -12.94
CA TYR A 50 -7.41 2.08 -12.72
C TYR A 50 -6.24 2.86 -13.33
N LYS A 51 -5.26 2.18 -13.89
CA LYS A 51 -4.12 2.76 -14.63
C LYS A 51 -3.33 3.78 -13.80
N LYS A 52 -3.15 3.47 -12.51
CA LYS A 52 -2.42 4.32 -11.59
C LYS A 52 -0.96 3.86 -11.46
N GLN A 53 -0.09 4.78 -11.07
CA GLN A 53 1.27 4.44 -10.68
C GLN A 53 1.26 4.11 -9.21
N VAL A 54 1.75 2.92 -8.85
CA VAL A 54 1.68 2.39 -7.50
C VAL A 54 3.08 1.97 -7.05
N TYR A 55 3.46 2.36 -5.85
CA TYR A 55 4.79 2.15 -5.31
C TYR A 55 4.75 1.56 -3.92
N ILE A 56 5.77 0.76 -3.61
CA ILE A 56 5.99 0.15 -2.29
C ILE A 56 7.41 0.53 -1.88
N CYS A 57 7.65 0.78 -0.58
CA CYS A 57 8.95 1.23 -0.10
C CYS A 57 10.07 0.26 -0.48
N SER A 58 9.89 -1.00 -0.12
CA SER A 58 10.85 -2.06 -0.39
C SER A 58 10.13 -3.36 -0.61
N VAL A 59 10.22 -3.89 -1.81
CA VAL A 59 9.62 -5.20 -2.13
C VAL A 59 10.27 -6.28 -1.28
N ASP A 60 11.61 -6.27 -1.20
CA ASP A 60 12.34 -7.25 -0.38
C ASP A 60 11.97 -7.12 1.09
N GLY A 61 11.85 -5.89 1.61
CA GLY A 61 11.44 -5.65 2.99
C GLY A 61 10.06 -6.18 3.31
N ILE A 62 9.09 -6.00 2.40
CA ILE A 62 7.73 -6.48 2.59
C ILE A 62 7.68 -8.02 2.58
N PHE A 63 8.43 -8.68 1.69
CA PHE A 63 8.37 -10.13 1.55
C PHE A 63 9.28 -10.90 2.48
N HIS A 64 10.40 -10.28 2.88
CA HIS A 64 11.47 -10.97 3.63
C HIS A 64 11.94 -10.15 4.82
N LYS A 65 11.01 -9.61 5.60
CA LYS A 65 11.33 -8.79 6.77
C LYS A 65 12.33 -9.47 7.69
N GLU A 66 12.22 -10.79 7.83
CA GLU A 66 13.08 -11.60 8.69
C GLU A 66 14.55 -11.63 8.29
N TYR A 67 14.87 -11.19 7.07
CA TYR A 67 16.25 -11.13 6.60
C TYR A 67 16.98 -9.89 7.06
N PHE A 68 16.25 -8.90 7.58
CA PHE A 68 16.80 -7.59 7.89
C PHE A 68 17.10 -7.44 9.38
N SER A 69 18.25 -6.84 9.69
CA SER A 69 18.56 -6.43 11.05
C SER A 69 17.69 -5.24 11.43
N LYS A 70 17.65 -4.93 12.73
CA LYS A 70 16.94 -3.75 13.22
C LYS A 70 17.46 -2.47 12.58
N GLU A 71 18.79 -2.34 12.49
CA GLU A 71 19.42 -1.17 11.88
C GLU A 71 19.08 -1.04 10.41
N GLU A 72 19.14 -2.15 9.67
CA GLU A 72 18.75 -2.15 8.26
C GLU A 72 17.30 -1.75 8.08
N TRP A 73 16.42 -2.26 8.94
CA TRP A 73 14.99 -1.94 8.88
C TRP A 73 14.74 -0.46 9.16
N GLU A 74 15.47 0.13 10.12
CA GLU A 74 15.38 1.56 10.41
C GLU A 74 15.84 2.41 9.23
N ASN A 75 16.86 1.95 8.50
CA ASN A 75 17.32 2.64 7.28
C ASN A 75 16.24 2.60 6.20
N LEU A 76 15.55 1.46 6.04
CA LEU A 76 14.43 1.36 5.10
C LEU A 76 13.30 2.32 5.50
N GLN A 77 13.05 2.47 6.79
CA GLN A 77 12.03 3.39 7.27
C GLN A 77 12.38 4.85 6.94
N THR A 78 13.64 5.23 7.10
CA THR A 78 14.10 6.57 6.73
C THR A 78 13.88 6.84 5.24
N ILE A 79 14.19 5.87 4.40
CA ILE A 79 13.97 5.98 2.95
C ILE A 79 12.48 6.05 2.62
N ALA A 80 11.65 5.28 3.36
CA ALA A 80 10.21 5.32 3.15
C ALA A 80 9.65 6.73 3.39
N LEU A 81 10.07 7.38 4.47
CA LEU A 81 9.62 8.75 4.76
C LEU A 81 10.04 9.72 3.66
N GLN A 82 11.24 9.55 3.11
CA GLN A 82 11.71 10.38 2.00
C GLN A 82 10.88 10.16 0.74
N LYS A 83 10.57 8.90 0.43
CA LYS A 83 9.78 8.55 -0.76
C LYS A 83 8.38 9.13 -0.72
N LEU A 84 7.80 9.30 0.48
CA LEU A 84 6.46 9.86 0.62
C LEU A 84 6.32 11.24 -0.03
N HIS A 85 7.41 12.03 -0.07
CA HIS A 85 7.39 13.35 -0.70
C HIS A 85 7.13 13.31 -2.21
N ASN A 86 7.34 12.17 -2.84
CA ASN A 86 7.22 12.03 -4.29
C ASN A 86 5.85 11.49 -4.73
N HIS A 87 4.92 11.33 -3.79
CA HIS A 87 3.62 10.73 -4.09
C HIS A 87 2.48 11.68 -3.78
N ASP A 88 1.36 11.50 -4.49
CA ASP A 88 0.21 12.40 -4.38
C ASP A 88 -0.82 11.93 -3.37
N ALA A 89 -0.76 10.66 -3.00
CA ALA A 89 -1.60 10.08 -1.96
C ALA A 89 -0.96 8.80 -1.44
N ILE A 90 -1.40 8.37 -0.26
CA ILE A 90 -1.06 7.03 0.24
C ILE A 90 -2.34 6.23 0.39
N LEU A 91 -2.21 4.92 0.19
CA LEU A 91 -3.25 3.96 0.52
C LEU A 91 -2.70 3.05 1.61
N VAL A 92 -3.32 3.10 2.78
CA VAL A 92 -2.94 2.28 3.93
C VAL A 92 -3.61 0.92 3.81
N ILE A 93 -2.79 -0.14 3.81
CA ILE A 93 -3.28 -1.52 3.74
C ILE A 93 -3.53 -1.97 5.18
N ASP A 94 -4.69 -1.63 5.71
CA ASP A 94 -5.08 -1.85 7.10
C ASP A 94 -6.15 -2.93 7.21
N VAL A 95 -5.79 -4.15 6.86
CA VAL A 95 -6.72 -5.29 6.93
C VAL A 95 -7.22 -5.45 8.37
N ASN A 96 -8.54 -5.49 8.52
CA ASN A 96 -9.22 -5.52 9.82
C ASN A 96 -8.81 -4.37 10.76
N GLY A 97 -8.39 -3.25 10.18
CA GLY A 97 -8.01 -2.05 10.92
C GLY A 97 -6.61 -2.09 11.53
N TYR A 98 -5.83 -3.14 11.29
CA TYR A 98 -4.49 -3.25 11.87
C TYR A 98 -3.50 -2.31 11.19
N ILE A 99 -2.78 -1.53 12.00
CA ILE A 99 -1.71 -0.64 11.55
C ILE A 99 -0.50 -0.85 12.47
N GLY A 100 0.64 -1.24 11.90
CA GLY A 100 1.87 -1.41 12.66
C GLY A 100 2.56 -0.08 13.01
N ASP A 101 3.58 -0.14 13.85
CA ASP A 101 4.24 1.08 14.35
C ASP A 101 4.92 1.88 13.24
N HIS A 102 5.64 1.22 12.33
CA HIS A 102 6.31 1.91 11.22
C HIS A 102 5.29 2.54 10.25
N SER A 103 4.19 1.84 10.00
CA SER A 103 3.13 2.37 9.16
C SER A 103 2.47 3.58 9.82
N ARG A 104 2.29 3.55 11.13
CA ARG A 104 1.72 4.68 11.88
C ARG A 104 2.61 5.91 11.75
N GLU A 105 3.93 5.75 11.84
CA GLU A 105 4.88 6.84 11.65
C GLU A 105 4.76 7.45 10.25
N GLU A 106 4.65 6.60 9.22
CA GLU A 106 4.50 7.06 7.84
C GLU A 106 3.19 7.82 7.64
N ILE A 107 2.10 7.34 8.23
CA ILE A 107 0.80 8.00 8.15
C ILE A 107 0.86 9.37 8.82
N GLU A 108 1.40 9.44 10.03
CA GLU A 108 1.52 10.69 10.77
C GLU A 108 2.39 11.70 10.02
N TYR A 109 3.49 11.24 9.45
CA TYR A 109 4.38 12.09 8.66
C TYR A 109 3.66 12.63 7.42
N PHE A 110 2.93 11.77 6.72
CA PHE A 110 2.20 12.16 5.52
C PHE A 110 1.08 13.17 5.86
N GLU A 111 0.38 12.92 6.95
CA GLU A 111 -0.70 13.80 7.41
C GLU A 111 -0.19 15.18 7.85
N ASN A 112 0.90 15.21 8.62
CA ASN A 112 1.36 16.45 9.27
C ASN A 112 2.37 17.24 8.45
N VAL A 113 3.17 16.59 7.62
CA VAL A 113 4.24 17.23 6.86
C VAL A 113 3.86 17.39 5.39
N ILE A 114 3.43 16.32 4.74
CA ILE A 114 3.13 16.33 3.30
C ILE A 114 1.73 16.88 3.03
N LYS A 115 0.77 16.55 3.88
CA LYS A 115 -0.60 17.10 3.86
C LYS A 115 -1.34 16.83 2.56
N LYS A 116 -1.23 15.58 2.06
CA LYS A 116 -1.95 15.11 0.88
C LYS A 116 -2.92 14.00 1.29
N PRO A 117 -3.82 13.56 0.40
CA PRO A 117 -4.86 12.59 0.75
C PRO A 117 -4.34 11.25 1.25
N ILE A 118 -5.01 10.72 2.26
CA ILE A 118 -4.74 9.42 2.86
C ILE A 118 -6.00 8.57 2.72
N TYR A 119 -5.85 7.40 2.10
CA TYR A 119 -6.95 6.44 1.97
C TYR A 119 -6.63 5.20 2.80
N TYR A 120 -7.65 4.57 3.33
CA TYR A 120 -7.54 3.33 4.11
C TYR A 120 -8.30 2.22 3.42
N LEU A 121 -7.65 1.10 3.19
CA LEU A 121 -8.28 -0.04 2.52
C LEU A 121 -9.56 -0.46 3.25
N SER A 122 -9.52 -0.51 4.59
CA SER A 122 -10.67 -0.88 5.39
C SER A 122 -11.87 0.05 5.18
N GLN A 123 -11.62 1.33 4.86
CA GLN A 123 -12.68 2.32 4.62
C GLN A 123 -13.21 2.29 3.19
N LEU A 124 -12.44 1.73 2.25
CA LEU A 124 -12.90 1.56 0.87
C LEU A 124 -13.88 0.41 0.74
N LYS A 125 -13.90 -0.50 1.70
CA LYS A 125 -14.78 -1.65 1.68
C LYS A 125 -16.18 -1.24 2.11
N ASN A 126 -17.15 -1.56 1.26
CA ASN A 126 -18.56 -1.28 1.52
C ASN A 126 -19.22 -2.40 2.35
#